data_a75d499edabd6adc622c959f1cddb090
#
_entry.id   a75d499edabd6adc622c959f1cddb090
#
_cell.length_a   1.000
_cell.length_b   1.000
_cell.length_c   1.000
_cell.angle_alpha   90.00
_cell.angle_beta   90.00
_cell.angle_gamma   90.00
#
_symmetry.space_group_name_H-M   'P 1'
#
loop_
_entity.id
_entity.type
_entity.pdbx_description
1 polymer ?
#
loop_
_entity_poly.entity_id
_entity_poly.type
_entity_poly.pdbx_seq_one_letter_code
_entity_poly.pdbx_strand_id
1 'polypeptide(L)'
;IEIPIIIGGKEIKTGNTQKCIIPHNHKHVLAHFHQAGESEVKQAIEAAGEAWKSWSTTPFEERAKIFLKMGELAEGKWRQILNASTMLNMSKTVYQAEIDSACEVVDFFNFNPYYAQELNTFQPMHSPPPIKNTIEHRPLEGFVFAVSPFNFTSIGANLPTAPSLMGNVVLWKPASSAVFPAYYLMKLFQEAGIPDGVINFIPGPGSKVGPTVLPNTDLAGIHFTGSTAVFQSMW
;
A
#
# COMPACT_ATOMS: atom_id res chain seq x y z
N ILE A 1 6.83 -20.17 -4.11
CA ILE A 1 7.32 -19.08 -4.97
C ILE A 1 8.39 -18.27 -4.24
N GLU A 2 9.16 -17.47 -4.97
CA GLU A 2 10.10 -16.48 -4.42
C GLU A 2 9.52 -15.08 -4.60
N ILE A 3 9.47 -14.29 -3.52
CA ILE A 3 8.87 -12.96 -3.52
C ILE A 3 9.99 -11.92 -3.39
N PRO A 4 10.19 -11.05 -4.40
CA PRO A 4 11.16 -9.98 -4.37
C PRO A 4 10.66 -8.78 -3.56
N ILE A 5 11.56 -7.88 -3.21
CA ILE A 5 11.26 -6.49 -2.89
C ILE A 5 10.95 -5.78 -4.22
N ILE A 6 10.02 -4.82 -4.24
CA ILE A 6 9.71 -4.06 -5.45
C ILE A 6 9.92 -2.57 -5.19
N ILE A 7 10.92 -2.00 -5.83
CA ILE A 7 11.32 -0.59 -5.68
C ILE A 7 11.42 0.06 -7.05
N GLY A 8 10.74 1.18 -7.25
CA GLY A 8 10.73 1.86 -8.54
C GLY A 8 10.33 0.94 -9.70
N GLY A 9 9.35 0.04 -9.47
CA GLY A 9 8.89 -0.96 -10.42
C GLY A 9 9.83 -2.17 -10.61
N LYS A 10 11.04 -2.15 -10.05
CA LYS A 10 12.06 -3.19 -10.23
C LYS A 10 12.01 -4.23 -9.11
N GLU A 11 12.13 -5.50 -9.47
CA GLU A 11 12.26 -6.61 -8.54
C GLU A 11 13.71 -6.73 -8.03
N ILE A 12 13.87 -6.71 -6.71
CA ILE A 12 15.18 -6.79 -6.04
C ILE A 12 15.22 -8.05 -5.17
N LYS A 13 16.28 -8.84 -5.34
CA LYS A 13 16.55 -10.06 -4.60
C LYS A 13 17.81 -9.89 -3.76
N THR A 14 17.65 -9.74 -2.45
CA THR A 14 18.78 -9.52 -1.51
C THR A 14 19.50 -10.80 -1.12
N GLY A 15 18.90 -11.97 -1.37
CA GLY A 15 19.42 -13.24 -0.82
C GLY A 15 19.08 -13.49 0.65
N ASN A 16 18.76 -12.45 1.42
CA ASN A 16 18.29 -12.57 2.80
C ASN A 16 16.78 -12.85 2.81
N THR A 17 16.39 -14.11 2.96
CA THR A 17 15.00 -14.53 2.81
C THR A 17 14.37 -15.04 4.10
N GLN A 18 13.05 -14.89 4.20
CA GLN A 18 12.21 -15.47 5.23
C GLN A 18 11.08 -16.29 4.59
N LYS A 19 10.59 -17.28 5.31
CA LYS A 19 9.50 -18.16 4.85
C LYS A 19 8.14 -17.55 5.13
N CYS A 20 7.24 -17.60 4.14
CA CYS A 20 5.79 -17.52 4.34
C CYS A 20 5.28 -18.94 4.54
N ILE A 21 4.67 -19.23 5.67
CA ILE A 21 4.12 -20.54 6.02
C ILE A 21 2.61 -20.49 6.14
N ILE A 22 1.96 -21.64 6.04
CA ILE A 22 0.54 -21.78 6.37
C ILE A 22 0.40 -21.84 7.89
N PRO A 23 -0.38 -20.97 8.56
CA PRO A 23 -0.47 -20.94 10.02
C PRO A 23 -1.01 -22.22 10.66
N HIS A 24 -1.88 -22.96 9.97
CA HIS A 24 -2.39 -24.25 10.45
C HIS A 24 -1.59 -25.46 9.94
N ASN A 25 -0.52 -25.22 9.14
CA ASN A 25 0.39 -26.25 8.68
C ASN A 25 1.80 -25.68 8.49
N HIS A 26 2.53 -25.50 9.58
CA HIS A 26 3.86 -24.87 9.60
C HIS A 26 4.92 -25.59 8.75
N LYS A 27 4.70 -26.84 8.38
CA LYS A 27 5.60 -27.59 7.49
C LYS A 27 5.44 -27.17 6.03
N HIS A 28 4.30 -26.55 5.66
CA HIS A 28 4.04 -26.11 4.29
C HIS A 28 4.51 -24.67 4.07
N VAL A 29 5.54 -24.53 3.26
CA VAL A 29 6.09 -23.22 2.85
C VAL A 29 5.40 -22.75 1.57
N LEU A 30 4.70 -21.63 1.63
CA LEU A 30 4.04 -20.98 0.48
C LEU A 30 5.05 -20.24 -0.40
N ALA A 31 5.96 -19.52 0.25
CA ALA A 31 6.93 -18.67 -0.43
C ALA A 31 8.17 -18.43 0.45
N HIS A 32 9.24 -17.99 -0.22
CA HIS A 32 10.37 -17.31 0.42
C HIS A 32 10.34 -15.85 -0.05
N PHE A 33 10.36 -14.90 0.87
CA PHE A 33 10.41 -13.49 0.51
C PHE A 33 11.73 -12.86 0.91
N HIS A 34 12.25 -11.98 0.05
CA HIS A 34 13.44 -11.19 0.32
C HIS A 34 13.13 -10.08 1.31
N GLN A 35 14.01 -9.89 2.29
CA GLN A 35 13.86 -8.89 3.33
C GLN A 35 14.63 -7.61 2.96
N ALA A 36 13.95 -6.47 3.09
CA ALA A 36 14.56 -5.16 2.97
C ALA A 36 15.44 -4.86 4.20
N GLY A 37 16.64 -4.38 3.94
CA GLY A 37 17.53 -3.77 4.90
C GLY A 37 17.65 -2.27 4.68
N GLU A 38 18.64 -1.65 5.31
CA GLU A 38 18.89 -0.21 5.20
C GLU A 38 19.12 0.26 3.76
N SER A 39 19.87 -0.52 2.96
CA SER A 39 20.17 -0.20 1.57
C SER A 39 18.93 -0.13 0.71
N GLU A 40 18.05 -1.14 0.81
CA GLU A 40 16.80 -1.22 0.04
C GLU A 40 15.81 -0.14 0.47
N VAL A 41 15.77 0.19 1.77
CA VAL A 41 14.92 1.28 2.27
C VAL A 41 15.39 2.63 1.71
N LYS A 42 16.68 2.91 1.68
CA LYS A 42 17.23 4.14 1.08
C LYS A 42 16.89 4.23 -0.41
N GLN A 43 17.06 3.14 -1.16
CA GLN A 43 16.66 3.08 -2.57
C GLN A 43 15.16 3.32 -2.76
N ALA A 44 14.31 2.81 -1.85
CA ALA A 44 12.87 3.02 -1.91
C ALA A 44 12.48 4.49 -1.64
N ILE A 45 13.18 5.17 -0.72
CA ILE A 45 13.00 6.59 -0.46
C ILE A 45 13.37 7.43 -1.70
N GLU A 46 14.50 7.12 -2.32
CA GLU A 46 14.95 7.80 -3.55
C GLU A 46 13.94 7.58 -4.70
N ALA A 47 13.51 6.32 -4.92
CA ALA A 47 12.52 5.99 -5.95
C ALA A 47 11.17 6.68 -5.70
N ALA A 48 10.74 6.76 -4.44
CA ALA A 48 9.53 7.49 -4.05
C ALA A 48 9.67 8.99 -4.35
N GLY A 49 10.79 9.61 -4.00
CA GLY A 49 11.07 11.01 -4.27
C GLY A 49 11.06 11.36 -5.77
N GLU A 50 11.61 10.48 -6.61
CA GLU A 50 11.54 10.66 -8.07
C GLU A 50 10.10 10.53 -8.60
N ALA A 51 9.35 9.52 -8.15
CA ALA A 51 7.95 9.33 -8.54
C ALA A 51 7.05 10.49 -8.08
N TRP A 52 7.33 11.08 -6.91
CA TRP A 52 6.57 12.21 -6.37
C TRP A 52 6.52 13.41 -7.31
N LYS A 53 7.61 13.69 -8.03
CA LYS A 53 7.73 14.85 -8.93
C LYS A 53 6.62 14.89 -10.00
N SER A 54 6.17 13.75 -10.48
CA SER A 54 5.09 13.63 -11.46
C SER A 54 3.76 13.26 -10.81
N TRP A 55 3.77 12.30 -9.87
CA TRP A 55 2.55 11.78 -9.27
C TRP A 55 1.79 12.83 -8.46
N SER A 56 2.49 13.68 -7.71
CA SER A 56 1.88 14.76 -6.92
C SER A 56 1.11 15.79 -7.73
N THR A 57 1.46 15.93 -9.00
CA THR A 57 0.81 16.88 -9.95
C THR A 57 -0.16 16.19 -10.92
N THR A 58 -0.23 14.85 -10.90
CA THR A 58 -1.19 14.09 -11.72
C THR A 58 -2.63 14.45 -11.31
N PRO A 59 -3.51 14.81 -12.24
CA PRO A 59 -4.90 15.15 -11.93
C PRO A 59 -5.62 14.05 -11.16
N PHE A 60 -6.49 14.47 -10.23
CA PHE A 60 -7.23 13.51 -9.39
C PHE A 60 -7.98 12.47 -10.21
N GLU A 61 -8.65 12.89 -11.29
CA GLU A 61 -9.45 12.01 -12.16
C GLU A 61 -8.59 10.95 -12.84
N GLU A 62 -7.35 11.26 -13.18
CA GLU A 62 -6.42 10.27 -13.76
C GLU A 62 -5.94 9.27 -12.71
N ARG A 63 -5.63 9.75 -11.51
CA ARG A 63 -5.32 8.85 -10.39
C ARG A 63 -6.52 7.94 -10.09
N ALA A 64 -7.70 8.51 -9.92
CA ALA A 64 -8.92 7.77 -9.59
C ALA A 64 -9.24 6.65 -10.59
N LYS A 65 -9.00 6.85 -11.90
CA LYS A 65 -9.17 5.81 -12.92
C LYS A 65 -8.34 4.56 -12.64
N ILE A 66 -7.10 4.73 -12.15
CA ILE A 66 -6.22 3.60 -11.81
C ILE A 66 -6.81 2.82 -10.62
N PHE A 67 -7.34 3.51 -9.61
CA PHE A 67 -7.93 2.87 -8.43
C PHE A 67 -9.25 2.15 -8.76
N LEU A 68 -10.10 2.77 -9.58
CA LEU A 68 -11.30 2.10 -10.09
C LEU A 68 -10.93 0.84 -10.92
N LYS A 69 -9.83 0.91 -11.68
CA LYS A 69 -9.29 -0.24 -12.40
C LYS A 69 -8.78 -1.33 -11.45
N MET A 70 -8.19 -0.97 -10.31
CA MET A 70 -7.86 -1.95 -9.26
C MET A 70 -9.12 -2.66 -8.74
N GLY A 71 -10.23 -1.92 -8.57
CA GLY A 71 -11.54 -2.49 -8.18
C GLY A 71 -12.05 -3.51 -9.19
N GLU A 72 -12.07 -3.15 -10.49
CA GLU A 72 -12.47 -4.07 -11.56
C GLU A 72 -11.62 -5.35 -11.60
N LEU A 73 -10.30 -5.19 -11.46
CA LEU A 73 -9.37 -6.33 -11.43
C LEU A 73 -9.60 -7.21 -10.20
N ALA A 74 -9.80 -6.61 -9.03
CA ALA A 74 -10.05 -7.32 -7.78
C ALA A 74 -11.39 -8.07 -7.82
N GLU A 75 -12.45 -7.48 -8.38
CA GLU A 75 -13.75 -8.11 -8.57
C GLU A 75 -13.69 -9.29 -9.55
N GLY A 76 -12.89 -9.15 -10.62
CA GLY A 76 -12.81 -10.11 -11.72
C GLY A 76 -11.63 -11.07 -11.61
N LYS A 77 -10.61 -10.81 -12.43
CA LYS A 77 -9.45 -11.69 -12.66
C LYS A 77 -8.70 -12.07 -11.38
N TRP A 78 -8.56 -11.11 -10.45
CA TRP A 78 -7.74 -11.29 -9.24
C TRP A 78 -8.52 -11.85 -8.04
N ARG A 79 -9.86 -11.89 -8.10
CA ARG A 79 -10.70 -12.31 -6.97
C ARG A 79 -10.28 -13.66 -6.37
N GLN A 80 -10.15 -14.66 -7.21
CA GLN A 80 -9.81 -16.01 -6.75
C GLN A 80 -8.36 -16.10 -6.24
N ILE A 81 -7.43 -15.34 -6.84
CA ILE A 81 -6.02 -15.30 -6.44
C ILE A 81 -5.89 -14.66 -5.05
N LEU A 82 -6.57 -13.52 -4.84
CA LEU A 82 -6.57 -12.82 -3.56
C LEU A 82 -7.22 -13.69 -2.47
N ASN A 83 -8.37 -14.30 -2.75
CA ASN A 83 -9.04 -15.21 -1.81
C ASN A 83 -8.14 -16.39 -1.46
N ALA A 84 -7.58 -17.08 -2.43
CA ALA A 84 -6.73 -18.23 -2.19
C ALA A 84 -5.47 -17.86 -1.38
N SER A 85 -4.82 -16.75 -1.71
CA SER A 85 -3.64 -16.28 -0.99
C SER A 85 -3.96 -15.92 0.47
N THR A 86 -5.11 -15.30 0.72
CA THR A 86 -5.61 -14.94 2.05
C THR A 86 -5.97 -16.19 2.86
N MET A 87 -6.69 -17.13 2.26
CA MET A 87 -7.02 -18.41 2.90
C MET A 87 -5.77 -19.15 3.35
N LEU A 88 -4.80 -19.28 2.47
CA LEU A 88 -3.58 -20.04 2.75
C LEU A 88 -2.67 -19.36 3.76
N ASN A 89 -2.48 -18.06 3.67
CA ASN A 89 -1.49 -17.35 4.49
C ASN A 89 -2.05 -16.82 5.82
N MET A 90 -3.37 -16.66 5.92
CA MET A 90 -4.03 -16.16 7.14
C MET A 90 -4.95 -17.21 7.80
N SER A 91 -5.01 -18.43 7.26
CA SER A 91 -5.90 -19.51 7.73
C SER A 91 -7.38 -19.11 7.79
N LYS A 92 -7.81 -18.31 6.83
CA LYS A 92 -9.21 -17.88 6.70
C LYS A 92 -10.02 -18.93 5.94
N THR A 93 -11.30 -19.05 6.30
CA THR A 93 -12.28 -19.80 5.50
C THR A 93 -12.56 -19.10 4.18
N VAL A 94 -13.19 -19.79 3.22
CA VAL A 94 -13.62 -19.19 1.95
C VAL A 94 -14.48 -17.96 2.21
N TYR A 95 -15.43 -18.06 3.13
CA TYR A 95 -16.35 -16.97 3.48
C TYR A 95 -15.60 -15.75 4.06
N GLN A 96 -14.66 -15.98 4.97
CA GLN A 96 -13.86 -14.91 5.56
C GLN A 96 -12.93 -14.24 4.52
N ALA A 97 -12.32 -15.03 3.63
CA ALA A 97 -11.48 -14.50 2.58
C ALA A 97 -12.28 -13.70 1.56
N GLU A 98 -13.49 -14.18 1.19
CA GLU A 98 -14.38 -13.48 0.28
C GLU A 98 -14.79 -12.11 0.80
N ILE A 99 -15.09 -11.99 2.10
CA ILE A 99 -15.40 -10.70 2.73
C ILE A 99 -14.15 -9.80 2.71
N ASP A 100 -13.03 -10.29 3.23
CA ASP A 100 -11.80 -9.53 3.40
C ASP A 100 -11.14 -9.18 2.06
N SER A 101 -10.68 -10.21 1.33
CA SER A 101 -9.77 -9.99 0.21
C SER A 101 -10.45 -9.74 -1.14
N ALA A 102 -11.78 -9.89 -1.21
CA ALA A 102 -12.55 -9.56 -2.40
C ALA A 102 -13.49 -8.39 -2.12
N CYS A 103 -14.56 -8.56 -1.32
CA CYS A 103 -15.59 -7.54 -1.14
C CYS A 103 -15.01 -6.23 -0.58
N GLU A 104 -14.29 -6.28 0.55
CA GLU A 104 -13.73 -5.07 1.17
C GLU A 104 -12.65 -4.42 0.30
N VAL A 105 -11.83 -5.20 -0.41
CA VAL A 105 -10.83 -4.65 -1.34
C VAL A 105 -11.51 -3.88 -2.48
N VAL A 106 -12.56 -4.45 -3.06
CA VAL A 106 -13.35 -3.80 -4.11
C VAL A 106 -14.02 -2.54 -3.57
N ASP A 107 -14.58 -2.60 -2.36
CA ASP A 107 -15.22 -1.45 -1.71
C ASP A 107 -14.22 -0.32 -1.47
N PHE A 108 -13.03 -0.59 -0.96
CA PHE A 108 -12.01 0.45 -0.81
C PHE A 108 -11.64 1.11 -2.12
N PHE A 109 -11.49 0.33 -3.20
CA PHE A 109 -11.10 0.90 -4.50
C PHE A 109 -12.22 1.66 -5.20
N ASN A 110 -13.48 1.43 -4.85
CA ASN A 110 -14.62 2.17 -5.37
C ASN A 110 -14.99 3.37 -4.48
N PHE A 111 -15.06 3.18 -3.16
CA PHE A 111 -15.49 4.21 -2.23
C PHE A 111 -14.43 5.27 -1.95
N ASN A 112 -13.14 4.90 -1.89
CA ASN A 112 -12.10 5.91 -1.65
C ASN A 112 -12.05 6.99 -2.76
N PRO A 113 -12.10 6.66 -4.07
CA PRO A 113 -12.22 7.67 -5.11
C PRO A 113 -13.50 8.51 -5.00
N TYR A 114 -14.63 7.89 -4.67
CA TYR A 114 -15.89 8.60 -4.46
C TYR A 114 -15.78 9.63 -3.33
N TYR A 115 -15.32 9.22 -2.15
CA TYR A 115 -15.18 10.13 -1.02
C TYR A 115 -14.09 11.20 -1.22
N ALA A 116 -13.00 10.86 -1.90
CA ALA A 116 -11.98 11.84 -2.25
C ALA A 116 -12.54 12.90 -3.21
N GLN A 117 -13.38 12.51 -4.16
CA GLN A 117 -14.10 13.46 -5.03
C GLN A 117 -15.06 14.33 -4.20
N GLU A 118 -15.81 13.73 -3.28
CA GLU A 118 -16.71 14.46 -2.39
C GLU A 118 -15.96 15.49 -1.55
N LEU A 119 -14.79 15.13 -0.98
CA LEU A 119 -13.94 16.07 -0.24
C LEU A 119 -13.55 17.31 -1.10
N ASN A 120 -13.28 17.12 -2.39
CA ASN A 120 -12.94 18.23 -3.30
C ASN A 120 -14.11 19.17 -3.57
N THR A 121 -15.36 18.75 -3.28
CA THR A 121 -16.54 19.63 -3.41
C THR A 121 -16.70 20.59 -2.24
N PHE A 122 -16.07 20.33 -1.09
CA PHE A 122 -16.12 21.22 0.07
C PHE A 122 -15.29 22.46 -0.21
N GLN A 123 -15.99 23.53 -0.57
CA GLN A 123 -15.41 24.82 -0.88
C GLN A 123 -15.98 25.91 0.03
N PRO A 124 -15.26 27.03 0.24
CA PRO A 124 -15.78 28.16 1.03
C PRO A 124 -17.14 28.61 0.52
N MET A 125 -18.11 28.75 1.43
CA MET A 125 -19.48 29.12 1.07
C MET A 125 -19.63 30.54 0.54
N HIS A 126 -18.65 31.42 0.83
CA HIS A 126 -18.73 32.84 0.46
C HIS A 126 -17.43 33.33 -0.17
N SER A 127 -17.57 33.99 -1.31
CA SER A 127 -16.50 34.67 -2.03
C SER A 127 -16.99 36.09 -2.41
N PRO A 128 -16.68 37.11 -1.59
CA PRO A 128 -17.13 38.48 -1.90
C PRO A 128 -16.38 39.02 -3.12
N PRO A 129 -17.07 39.65 -4.08
CA PRO A 129 -16.41 40.27 -5.23
C PRO A 129 -15.39 41.33 -4.79
N PRO A 130 -14.20 41.42 -5.42
CA PRO A 130 -13.70 40.63 -6.58
C PRO A 130 -12.91 39.36 -6.14
N ILE A 131 -12.97 38.90 -4.87
CA ILE A 131 -12.19 37.85 -4.30
C ILE A 131 -12.87 36.49 -4.60
N LYS A 132 -12.07 35.47 -4.91
CA LYS A 132 -12.50 34.06 -4.96
C LYS A 132 -11.75 33.27 -3.89
N ASN A 133 -12.46 32.71 -2.91
CA ASN A 133 -11.92 31.81 -1.91
C ASN A 133 -12.03 30.37 -2.41
N THR A 134 -10.94 29.62 -2.36
CA THR A 134 -10.89 28.20 -2.76
C THR A 134 -10.05 27.40 -1.79
N ILE A 135 -10.39 26.11 -1.63
CA ILE A 135 -9.57 25.11 -0.95
C ILE A 135 -8.91 24.26 -2.04
N GLU A 136 -7.62 24.03 -1.89
CA GLU A 136 -6.84 23.11 -2.71
C GLU A 136 -6.21 22.05 -1.80
N HIS A 137 -6.52 20.78 -2.09
CA HIS A 137 -5.92 19.64 -1.38
C HIS A 137 -4.61 19.26 -2.07
N ARG A 138 -3.48 19.48 -1.39
CA ARG A 138 -2.15 19.18 -1.92
C ARG A 138 -1.60 17.90 -1.32
N PRO A 139 -0.91 17.05 -2.11
CA PRO A 139 -0.12 15.97 -1.58
C PRO A 139 0.92 16.44 -0.57
N LEU A 140 1.27 15.60 0.37
CA LEU A 140 2.34 15.88 1.32
C LEU A 140 3.69 15.93 0.59
N GLU A 141 4.62 16.74 1.09
CA GLU A 141 6.01 16.72 0.63
C GLU A 141 6.76 15.57 1.33
N GLY A 142 7.37 14.70 0.53
CA GLY A 142 8.01 13.48 1.02
C GLY A 142 7.18 12.22 0.78
N PHE A 143 7.37 11.20 1.61
CA PHE A 143 6.70 9.90 1.46
C PHE A 143 5.86 9.53 2.68
N VAL A 144 4.84 8.71 2.46
CA VAL A 144 4.03 8.08 3.52
C VAL A 144 4.58 6.68 3.79
N PHE A 145 4.81 6.35 5.06
CA PHE A 145 5.15 5.00 5.49
C PHE A 145 3.90 4.20 5.82
N ALA A 146 3.50 3.29 4.95
CA ALA A 146 2.36 2.40 5.14
C ALA A 146 2.81 1.10 5.80
N VAL A 147 2.28 0.80 6.99
CA VAL A 147 2.58 -0.43 7.74
C VAL A 147 1.30 -1.21 7.95
N SER A 148 1.13 -2.31 7.23
CA SER A 148 -0.10 -3.09 7.24
C SER A 148 -0.04 -4.30 8.18
N PRO A 149 -1.19 -4.70 8.75
CA PRO A 149 -1.30 -5.78 9.72
C PRO A 149 -1.23 -7.15 9.04
N PHE A 150 -1.30 -8.19 9.88
CA PHE A 150 -1.21 -9.57 9.41
C PHE A 150 -2.56 -10.26 9.16
N ASN A 151 -3.65 -9.65 9.57
CA ASN A 151 -4.95 -10.33 9.70
C ASN A 151 -6.01 -9.91 8.68
N PHE A 152 -5.74 -8.85 7.88
CA PHE A 152 -6.66 -8.38 6.84
C PHE A 152 -5.90 -8.00 5.56
N THR A 153 -6.22 -8.69 4.47
CA THR A 153 -5.71 -8.39 3.13
C THR A 153 -6.25 -7.05 2.62
N SER A 154 -7.52 -6.74 2.91
CA SER A 154 -8.17 -5.48 2.56
C SER A 154 -7.45 -4.28 3.18
N ILE A 155 -7.08 -4.36 4.46
CA ILE A 155 -6.29 -3.31 5.12
C ILE A 155 -4.89 -3.22 4.49
N GLY A 156 -4.31 -4.37 4.13
CA GLY A 156 -3.07 -4.43 3.37
C GLY A 156 -3.16 -3.69 2.03
N ALA A 157 -4.31 -3.76 1.36
CA ALA A 157 -4.58 -3.02 0.14
C ALA A 157 -4.78 -1.52 0.41
N ASN A 158 -5.60 -1.17 1.41
CA ASN A 158 -6.01 0.21 1.66
C ASN A 158 -4.88 1.10 2.18
N LEU A 159 -4.03 0.59 3.08
CA LEU A 159 -3.00 1.43 3.71
C LEU A 159 -1.99 2.05 2.73
N PRO A 160 -1.46 1.35 1.72
CA PRO A 160 -0.61 1.98 0.72
C PRO A 160 -1.40 2.77 -0.33
N THR A 161 -2.64 2.38 -0.63
CA THR A 161 -3.37 2.94 -1.77
C THR A 161 -4.16 4.21 -1.44
N ALA A 162 -4.73 4.34 -0.24
CA ALA A 162 -5.46 5.54 0.16
C ALA A 162 -4.58 6.82 0.09
N PRO A 163 -3.36 6.86 0.67
CA PRO A 163 -2.50 8.02 0.48
C PRO A 163 -2.05 8.21 -0.97
N SER A 164 -1.83 7.13 -1.73
CA SER A 164 -1.45 7.23 -3.15
C SER A 164 -2.54 7.85 -4.01
N LEU A 165 -3.80 7.53 -3.76
CA LEU A 165 -4.95 8.17 -4.44
C LEU A 165 -4.93 9.70 -4.25
N MET A 166 -4.52 10.18 -3.08
CA MET A 166 -4.39 11.61 -2.78
C MET A 166 -3.11 12.26 -3.31
N GLY A 167 -2.35 11.53 -4.15
CA GLY A 167 -1.15 12.04 -4.82
C GLY A 167 0.14 11.85 -4.05
N ASN A 168 0.12 11.12 -2.93
CA ASN A 168 1.31 10.81 -2.16
C ASN A 168 2.05 9.59 -2.73
N VAL A 169 3.33 9.48 -2.42
CA VAL A 169 4.15 8.31 -2.68
C VAL A 169 4.36 7.52 -1.39
N VAL A 170 4.54 6.21 -1.51
CA VAL A 170 4.42 5.29 -0.36
C VAL A 170 5.57 4.29 -0.31
N LEU A 171 6.13 4.13 0.88
CA LEU A 171 6.90 2.95 1.26
C LEU A 171 5.96 2.00 2.00
N TRP A 172 5.68 0.84 1.43
CA TRP A 172 4.76 -0.14 2.01
C TRP A 172 5.49 -1.32 2.63
N LYS A 173 5.37 -1.43 3.96
CA LYS A 173 5.88 -2.55 4.75
C LYS A 173 4.72 -3.43 5.23
N PRO A 174 4.45 -4.56 4.58
CA PRO A 174 3.49 -5.53 5.08
C PRO A 174 4.02 -6.23 6.35
N ALA A 175 3.12 -6.76 7.17
CA ALA A 175 3.52 -7.67 8.23
C ALA A 175 4.25 -8.90 7.64
N SER A 176 5.33 -9.35 8.27
CA SER A 176 6.16 -10.45 7.76
C SER A 176 5.37 -11.76 7.58
N SER A 177 4.33 -11.99 8.38
CA SER A 177 3.43 -13.14 8.26
C SER A 177 2.35 -12.99 7.18
N ALA A 178 2.21 -11.82 6.54
CA ALA A 178 1.20 -11.52 5.52
C ALA A 178 1.79 -11.07 4.17
N VAL A 179 3.07 -11.36 3.94
CA VAL A 179 3.77 -10.95 2.70
C VAL A 179 3.19 -11.65 1.47
N PHE A 180 2.69 -12.88 1.61
CA PHE A 180 2.19 -13.67 0.48
C PHE A 180 0.97 -13.00 -0.21
N PRO A 181 -0.15 -12.68 0.46
CA PRO A 181 -1.24 -11.95 -0.15
C PRO A 181 -0.86 -10.50 -0.52
N ALA A 182 0.01 -9.85 0.26
CA ALA A 182 0.49 -8.50 -0.04
C ALA A 182 1.26 -8.43 -1.36
N TYR A 183 2.02 -9.45 -1.70
CA TYR A 183 2.69 -9.55 -3.00
C TYR A 183 1.68 -9.60 -4.17
N TYR A 184 0.61 -10.38 -4.03
CA TYR A 184 -0.42 -10.43 -5.08
C TYR A 184 -1.19 -9.11 -5.21
N LEU A 185 -1.42 -8.40 -4.11
CA LEU A 185 -1.94 -7.03 -4.16
C LEU A 185 -0.99 -6.10 -4.93
N MET A 186 0.32 -6.16 -4.65
CA MET A 186 1.30 -5.34 -5.39
C MET A 186 1.29 -5.65 -6.90
N LYS A 187 1.15 -6.93 -7.27
CA LYS A 187 1.02 -7.32 -8.68
C LYS A 187 -0.29 -6.80 -9.32
N LEU A 188 -1.38 -6.80 -8.57
CA LEU A 188 -2.64 -6.19 -9.00
C LEU A 188 -2.47 -4.68 -9.21
N PHE A 189 -1.78 -3.97 -8.31
CA PHE A 189 -1.52 -2.53 -8.44
C PHE A 189 -0.70 -2.22 -9.70
N GLN A 190 0.34 -3.01 -9.96
CA GLN A 190 1.14 -2.88 -11.17
C GLN A 190 0.30 -3.12 -12.44
N GLU A 191 -0.55 -4.16 -12.46
CA GLU A 191 -1.43 -4.45 -13.60
C GLU A 191 -2.49 -3.36 -13.82
N ALA A 192 -2.97 -2.73 -12.77
CA ALA A 192 -3.91 -1.61 -12.85
C ALA A 192 -3.26 -0.33 -13.40
N GLY A 193 -1.93 -0.26 -13.42
CA GLY A 193 -1.18 0.85 -13.98
C GLY A 193 -0.69 1.87 -12.96
N ILE A 194 -0.53 1.48 -11.68
CA ILE A 194 0.14 2.37 -10.72
C ILE A 194 1.57 2.66 -11.22
N PRO A 195 1.99 3.92 -11.31
CA PRO A 195 3.32 4.23 -11.83
C PRO A 195 4.44 3.71 -10.93
N ASP A 196 5.57 3.37 -11.54
CA ASP A 196 6.77 2.90 -10.84
C ASP A 196 7.23 3.90 -9.79
N GLY A 197 7.50 3.43 -8.57
CA GLY A 197 7.95 4.25 -7.44
C GLY A 197 6.83 4.92 -6.63
N VAL A 198 5.60 4.98 -7.10
CA VAL A 198 4.46 5.51 -6.32
C VAL A 198 4.19 4.65 -5.09
N ILE A 199 4.21 3.32 -5.24
CA ILE A 199 4.17 2.37 -4.12
C ILE A 199 5.39 1.48 -4.21
N ASN A 200 6.24 1.53 -3.19
CA ASN A 200 7.43 0.70 -3.06
C ASN A 200 7.18 -0.39 -2.03
N PHE A 201 7.25 -1.65 -2.44
CA PHE A 201 6.98 -2.82 -1.62
C PHE A 201 8.26 -3.30 -0.95
N ILE A 202 8.37 -3.09 0.37
CA ILE A 202 9.58 -3.33 1.17
C ILE A 202 9.31 -4.29 2.34
N PRO A 203 9.00 -5.58 2.09
CA PRO A 203 8.82 -6.54 3.15
C PRO A 203 10.11 -6.70 3.96
N GLY A 204 9.96 -6.83 5.28
CA GLY A 204 11.08 -6.96 6.18
C GLY A 204 10.69 -6.75 7.64
N PRO A 205 11.56 -7.08 8.60
CA PRO A 205 11.29 -6.85 10.01
C PRO A 205 11.30 -5.36 10.35
N GLY A 206 10.34 -4.92 11.16
CA GLY A 206 10.23 -3.52 11.59
C GLY A 206 11.51 -2.97 12.23
N SER A 207 12.24 -3.83 12.96
CA SER A 207 13.53 -3.50 13.58
C SER A 207 14.66 -3.20 12.58
N LYS A 208 14.49 -3.55 11.29
CA LYS A 208 15.47 -3.25 10.23
C LYS A 208 15.01 -2.10 9.35
N VAL A 209 13.71 -2.02 9.06
CA VAL A 209 13.13 -0.97 8.21
C VAL A 209 12.93 0.34 8.99
N GLY A 210 12.38 0.25 10.21
CA GLY A 210 12.04 1.42 11.04
C GLY A 210 13.21 2.39 11.30
N PRO A 211 14.39 1.92 11.71
CA PRO A 211 15.53 2.80 12.00
C PRO A 211 16.00 3.68 10.83
N THR A 212 15.71 3.29 9.60
CA THR A 212 16.04 4.08 8.41
C THR A 212 14.88 4.99 7.99
N VAL A 213 13.63 4.55 8.16
CA VAL A 213 12.44 5.30 7.76
C VAL A 213 12.10 6.41 8.75
N LEU A 214 12.01 6.08 10.05
CA LEU A 214 11.46 6.99 11.07
C LEU A 214 12.26 8.29 11.28
N PRO A 215 13.59 8.29 11.27
CA PRO A 215 14.37 9.52 11.42
C PRO A 215 14.56 10.30 10.10
N ASN A 216 14.01 9.81 8.99
CA ASN A 216 14.22 10.42 7.69
C ASN A 216 13.41 11.73 7.58
N THR A 217 14.05 12.79 7.11
CA THR A 217 13.46 14.14 6.98
C THR A 217 12.33 14.21 5.97
N ASP A 218 12.29 13.27 5.01
CA ASP A 218 11.25 13.21 3.98
C ASP A 218 10.06 12.32 4.40
N LEU A 219 10.06 11.81 5.65
CA LEU A 219 8.90 11.11 6.19
C LEU A 219 7.77 12.10 6.46
N ALA A 220 6.79 12.14 5.56
CA ALA A 220 5.65 13.06 5.63
C ALA A 220 4.47 12.55 6.45
N GLY A 221 4.35 11.24 6.62
CA GLY A 221 3.28 10.64 7.40
C GLY A 221 3.42 9.13 7.57
N ILE A 222 2.70 8.60 8.57
CA ILE A 222 2.62 7.16 8.84
C ILE A 222 1.16 6.73 8.73
N HIS A 223 0.89 5.75 7.88
CA HIS A 223 -0.42 5.11 7.76
C HIS A 223 -0.32 3.68 8.31
N PHE A 224 -0.81 3.48 9.52
CA PHE A 224 -0.55 2.30 10.32
C PHE A 224 -1.81 1.62 10.82
N THR A 225 -1.82 0.30 10.73
CA THR A 225 -2.74 -0.56 11.48
C THR A 225 -1.94 -1.68 12.14
N GLY A 226 -2.09 -1.82 13.45
CA GLY A 226 -1.38 -2.82 14.24
C GLY A 226 -1.59 -2.63 15.74
N SER A 227 -0.66 -3.14 16.55
CA SER A 227 -0.76 -3.03 18.02
C SER A 227 -0.40 -1.63 18.52
N THR A 228 -1.03 -1.23 19.63
CA THR A 228 -0.72 0.03 20.33
C THR A 228 0.76 0.14 20.68
N ALA A 229 1.39 -0.95 21.12
CA ALA A 229 2.81 -0.94 21.49
C ALA A 229 3.72 -0.62 20.30
N VAL A 230 3.42 -1.15 19.10
CA VAL A 230 4.17 -0.80 17.87
C VAL A 230 3.92 0.66 17.50
N PHE A 231 2.68 1.14 17.58
CA PHE A 231 2.36 2.55 17.33
C PHE A 231 3.17 3.47 18.24
N GLN A 232 3.15 3.22 19.55
CA GLN A 232 3.91 4.00 20.53
C GLN A 232 5.42 4.00 20.28
N SER A 233 5.96 2.89 19.75
CA SER A 233 7.40 2.80 19.42
C SER A 233 7.78 3.58 18.16
N MET A 234 6.81 3.89 17.29
CA MET A 234 7.02 4.71 16.08
C MET A 234 6.81 6.20 16.34
N TRP A 235 5.94 6.51 17.30
CA TRP A 235 5.64 7.89 17.74
C TRP A 235 6.80 8.47 18.54
#